data_84c49c19bc897569af668e7b21ba0c5f
#
_entry.id   84c49c19bc897569af668e7b21ba0c5f
#
_cell.length_a   1.000
_cell.length_b   1.000
_cell.length_c   1.000
_cell.angle_alpha   90.00
_cell.angle_beta   90.00
_cell.angle_gamma   90.00
#
_symmetry.space_group_name_H-M   'P 1'
#
loop_
_entity.id
_entity.type
_entity.pdbx_description
1 polymer ?
#
loop_
_entity_poly.entity_id
_entity_poly.type
_entity_poly.pdbx_seq_one_letter_code
_entity_poly.pdbx_strand_id
1 'polypeptide(L)'
;AQSDAGGRYAGQAQRLERLVNNMMGCQVDFIIRGLDTASRSIVASRKDAMLRKQRTFYLTPAADGLPQIREGRIVQARVTAVAEKSIRLEVFGVECSVLARDLSWEWICDAHERYTVGDVILVRIRSVDVSNPESIRVEADPRSVTDNPLPERLQAVKEQSRYAGQITEVRRGIIYIRLHNGVNAIAHNCLDRRLPAKKDQVSFVVTHINRDQCVAVGIVTRIIRQVL
;
A
#
# COMPACT_ATOMS: atom_id res chain seq x y z
N ALA A 1 6.51 28.85 33.42
CA ALA A 1 5.54 28.50 32.36
C ALA A 1 6.01 28.84 30.91
N GLN A 2 7.31 29.09 30.69
CA GLN A 2 7.84 29.46 29.35
C GLN A 2 8.64 28.37 28.63
N SER A 3 8.86 27.20 29.25
CA SER A 3 9.71 26.14 28.66
C SER A 3 8.98 25.11 27.76
N ASP A 4 7.65 25.14 27.72
CA ASP A 4 6.84 24.08 27.02
C ASP A 4 6.48 24.42 25.57
N ALA A 5 6.62 25.67 25.15
CA ALA A 5 6.35 26.11 23.81
C ALA A 5 7.45 25.69 22.81
N GLY A 6 8.72 25.80 23.21
CA GLY A 6 9.86 25.45 22.37
C GLY A 6 9.91 23.96 21.97
N GLY A 7 9.55 23.06 22.90
CA GLY A 7 9.51 21.61 22.61
C GLY A 7 8.41 21.20 21.62
N ARG A 8 7.27 21.86 21.65
CA ARG A 8 6.15 21.61 20.70
C ARG A 8 6.48 22.08 19.29
N TYR A 9 7.13 23.24 19.15
CA TYR A 9 7.55 23.76 17.84
C TYR A 9 8.67 22.91 17.22
N ALA A 10 9.64 22.46 18.01
CA ALA A 10 10.69 21.55 17.55
C ALA A 10 10.13 20.21 17.05
N GLY A 11 9.16 19.62 17.77
CA GLY A 11 8.49 18.40 17.36
C GLY A 11 7.64 18.55 16.08
N GLN A 12 7.01 19.71 15.89
CA GLN A 12 6.27 20.01 14.66
C GLN A 12 7.18 20.22 13.47
N ALA A 13 8.30 20.91 13.63
CA ALA A 13 9.30 21.11 12.57
C ALA A 13 9.89 19.78 12.11
N GLN A 14 10.32 18.90 13.03
CA GLN A 14 10.83 17.58 12.71
C GLN A 14 9.78 16.70 12.01
N ARG A 15 8.51 16.78 12.41
CA ARG A 15 7.42 16.06 11.75
C ARG A 15 7.21 16.55 10.33
N LEU A 16 7.25 17.87 10.12
CA LEU A 16 7.11 18.46 8.79
C LEU A 16 8.28 18.08 7.89
N GLU A 17 9.50 18.13 8.39
CA GLU A 17 10.71 17.71 7.68
C GLU A 17 10.63 16.25 7.24
N ARG A 18 10.21 15.34 8.12
CA ARG A 18 10.00 13.94 7.75
C ARG A 18 8.94 13.76 6.67
N LEU A 19 7.85 14.52 6.74
CA LEU A 19 6.80 14.49 5.72
C LEU A 19 7.33 14.95 4.36
N VAL A 20 8.08 16.04 4.34
CA VAL A 20 8.69 16.58 3.11
C VAL A 20 9.69 15.58 2.54
N ASN A 21 10.58 15.04 3.37
CA ASN A 21 11.58 14.05 2.94
C ASN A 21 10.94 12.78 2.37
N ASN A 22 9.86 12.29 2.99
CA ASN A 22 9.14 11.12 2.48
C ASN A 22 8.44 11.35 1.14
N MET A 23 8.20 12.62 0.79
CA MET A 23 7.54 13.01 -0.46
C MET A 23 8.51 13.47 -1.55
N MET A 24 9.81 13.35 -1.33
CA MET A 24 10.80 13.75 -2.32
C MET A 24 10.60 12.97 -3.63
N GLY A 25 10.53 13.70 -4.76
CA GLY A 25 10.17 13.14 -6.07
C GLY A 25 8.67 13.05 -6.35
N CYS A 26 7.80 13.30 -5.36
CA CYS A 26 6.36 13.34 -5.59
C CYS A 26 5.94 14.68 -6.23
N GLN A 27 5.10 14.61 -7.26
CA GLN A 27 4.41 15.81 -7.76
C GLN A 27 3.40 16.29 -6.72
N VAL A 28 3.42 17.57 -6.40
CA VAL A 28 2.51 18.17 -5.44
C VAL A 28 1.72 19.30 -6.08
N ASP A 29 0.45 19.39 -5.72
CA ASP A 29 -0.39 20.51 -6.12
C ASP A 29 -0.23 21.65 -5.09
N PHE A 30 -0.19 22.90 -5.57
CA PHE A 30 -0.09 24.06 -4.71
C PHE A 30 -0.90 25.24 -5.27
N ILE A 31 -1.21 26.19 -4.40
CA ILE A 31 -1.82 27.48 -4.77
C ILE A 31 -0.79 28.57 -4.48
N ILE A 32 -0.53 29.44 -5.46
CA ILE A 32 0.31 30.61 -5.28
C ILE A 32 -0.44 31.60 -4.40
N ARG A 33 0.17 32.00 -3.28
CA ARG A 33 -0.37 32.97 -2.32
C ARG A 33 0.17 34.37 -2.52
N GLY A 34 1.38 34.49 -3.01
CA GLY A 34 2.02 35.76 -3.23
C GLY A 34 3.20 35.66 -4.18
N LEU A 35 3.41 36.73 -4.89
CA LEU A 35 4.55 36.94 -5.78
C LEU A 35 5.25 38.21 -5.30
N ASP A 36 6.52 38.10 -4.91
CA ASP A 36 7.35 39.26 -4.63
C ASP A 36 8.36 39.43 -5.79
N THR A 37 8.08 40.42 -6.65
CA THR A 37 8.92 40.72 -7.81
C THR A 37 10.25 41.34 -7.44
N ALA A 38 10.33 42.01 -6.29
CA ALA A 38 11.56 42.67 -5.82
C ALA A 38 12.57 41.62 -5.33
N SER A 39 12.13 40.66 -4.53
CA SER A 39 12.98 39.57 -4.03
C SER A 39 12.98 38.34 -4.96
N ARG A 40 12.23 38.34 -6.08
CA ARG A 40 12.02 37.22 -6.99
C ARG A 40 11.59 35.94 -6.27
N SER A 41 10.73 36.09 -5.27
CA SER A 41 10.23 34.97 -4.47
C SER A 41 8.76 34.67 -4.73
N ILE A 42 8.40 33.38 -4.62
CA ILE A 42 7.04 32.90 -4.77
C ILE A 42 6.67 32.17 -3.48
N VAL A 43 5.55 32.58 -2.89
CA VAL A 43 4.96 31.89 -1.74
C VAL A 43 3.82 31.01 -2.26
N ALA A 44 3.92 29.71 -2.03
CA ALA A 44 2.93 28.73 -2.44
C ALA A 44 2.47 27.87 -1.25
N SER A 45 1.21 27.44 -1.28
CA SER A 45 0.60 26.63 -0.22
C SER A 45 0.05 25.32 -0.78
N ARG A 46 0.64 24.18 -0.39
CA ARG A 46 0.09 22.85 -0.64
C ARG A 46 -1.20 22.64 0.15
N LYS A 47 -1.23 23.09 1.41
CA LYS A 47 -2.42 22.96 2.26
C LYS A 47 -3.68 23.53 1.62
N ASP A 48 -3.57 24.72 1.03
CA ASP A 48 -4.72 25.34 0.38
C ASP A 48 -5.18 24.60 -0.87
N ALA A 49 -4.24 24.04 -1.64
CA ALA A 49 -4.57 23.18 -2.77
C ALA A 49 -5.32 21.93 -2.31
N MET A 50 -4.88 21.28 -1.24
CA MET A 50 -5.57 20.13 -0.67
C MET A 50 -6.97 20.49 -0.16
N LEU A 51 -7.13 21.57 0.60
CA LEU A 51 -8.43 22.04 1.08
C LEU A 51 -9.38 22.40 -0.08
N ARG A 52 -8.87 23.01 -1.15
CA ARG A 52 -9.65 23.28 -2.36
C ARG A 52 -10.14 22.00 -3.00
N LYS A 53 -9.26 20.99 -3.17
CA LYS A 53 -9.64 19.68 -3.68
C LYS A 53 -10.70 19.01 -2.80
N GLN A 54 -10.53 19.02 -1.47
CA GLN A 54 -11.50 18.46 -0.53
C GLN A 54 -12.88 19.07 -0.72
N ARG A 55 -12.98 20.39 -0.78
CA ARG A 55 -14.26 21.09 -1.02
C ARG A 55 -14.89 20.67 -2.35
N THR A 56 -14.09 20.67 -3.44
CA THR A 56 -14.59 20.38 -4.78
C THR A 56 -15.05 18.94 -4.93
N PHE A 57 -14.27 17.96 -4.42
CA PHE A 57 -14.50 16.56 -4.73
C PHE A 57 -15.36 15.83 -3.69
N TYR A 58 -15.38 16.30 -2.43
CA TYR A 58 -16.08 15.61 -1.34
C TYR A 58 -17.32 16.35 -0.86
N LEU A 59 -17.34 17.69 -0.93
CA LEU A 59 -18.40 18.50 -0.34
C LEU A 59 -19.31 19.14 -1.39
N THR A 60 -18.79 19.40 -2.60
CA THR A 60 -19.60 20.02 -3.66
C THR A 60 -20.25 18.93 -4.50
N PRO A 61 -21.60 18.92 -4.64
CA PRO A 61 -22.28 18.00 -5.53
C PRO A 61 -21.86 18.20 -7.00
N ALA A 62 -21.68 17.10 -7.72
CA ALA A 62 -21.51 17.10 -9.16
C ALA A 62 -22.86 17.24 -9.89
N ALA A 63 -22.87 17.15 -11.21
CA ALA A 63 -24.08 17.28 -12.03
C ALA A 63 -25.17 16.23 -11.68
N ASP A 64 -24.79 15.11 -11.10
CA ASP A 64 -25.69 14.04 -10.63
C ASP A 64 -26.23 14.29 -9.20
N GLY A 65 -25.92 15.44 -8.60
CA GLY A 65 -26.34 15.81 -7.24
C GLY A 65 -25.55 15.12 -6.12
N LEU A 66 -24.54 14.29 -6.45
CA LEU A 66 -23.73 13.55 -5.49
C LEU A 66 -22.28 14.02 -5.49
N PRO A 67 -21.54 13.87 -4.37
CA PRO A 67 -20.11 14.15 -4.34
C PRO A 67 -19.35 13.28 -5.35
N GLN A 68 -18.28 13.84 -5.92
CA GLN A 68 -17.48 13.11 -6.91
C GLN A 68 -16.75 11.93 -6.28
N ILE A 69 -16.27 12.09 -5.04
CA ILE A 69 -15.65 10.99 -4.27
C ILE A 69 -16.70 10.44 -3.31
N ARG A 70 -17.10 9.20 -3.56
CA ARG A 70 -18.09 8.46 -2.77
C ARG A 70 -17.77 6.98 -2.75
N GLU A 71 -18.39 6.27 -1.83
CA GLU A 71 -18.24 4.82 -1.68
C GLU A 71 -18.51 4.05 -2.98
N GLY A 72 -17.71 3.01 -3.24
CA GLY A 72 -17.78 2.15 -4.40
C GLY A 72 -17.09 2.71 -5.66
N ARG A 73 -16.80 4.00 -5.72
CA ARG A 73 -16.18 4.61 -6.90
C ARG A 73 -14.70 4.25 -7.02
N ILE A 74 -14.25 3.97 -8.25
CA ILE A 74 -12.83 3.78 -8.57
C ILE A 74 -12.27 5.13 -9.03
N VAL A 75 -11.17 5.55 -8.40
CA VAL A 75 -10.53 6.84 -8.66
C VAL A 75 -9.01 6.70 -8.64
N GLN A 76 -8.32 7.70 -9.16
CA GLN A 76 -6.88 7.80 -9.06
C GLN A 76 -6.46 8.29 -7.68
N ALA A 77 -5.40 7.70 -7.14
CA ALA A 77 -4.72 8.12 -5.92
C ALA A 77 -3.22 8.22 -6.18
N ARG A 78 -2.57 9.20 -5.57
CA ARG A 78 -1.13 9.40 -5.68
C ARG A 78 -0.42 8.82 -4.46
N VAL A 79 0.64 8.05 -4.69
CA VAL A 79 1.50 7.52 -3.63
C VAL A 79 2.40 8.65 -3.10
N THR A 80 2.20 9.05 -1.85
CA THR A 80 2.94 10.15 -1.21
C THR A 80 4.05 9.67 -0.29
N ALA A 81 3.99 8.44 0.18
CA ALA A 81 5.07 7.80 0.93
C ALA A 81 4.95 6.28 0.80
N VAL A 82 6.09 5.60 0.83
CA VAL A 82 6.19 4.14 0.84
C VAL A 82 6.99 3.72 2.05
N ALA A 83 6.52 2.71 2.75
CA ALA A 83 7.21 2.01 3.82
C ALA A 83 7.07 0.51 3.60
N GLU A 84 7.90 -0.31 4.21
CA GLU A 84 7.91 -1.77 4.01
C GLU A 84 6.53 -2.42 4.09
N LYS A 85 5.73 -2.05 5.10
CA LYS A 85 4.43 -2.68 5.39
C LYS A 85 3.20 -1.81 5.08
N SER A 86 3.38 -0.63 4.49
CA SER A 86 2.28 0.28 4.15
C SER A 86 2.69 1.31 3.12
N ILE A 87 1.70 1.85 2.41
CA ILE A 87 1.86 3.07 1.60
C ILE A 87 0.92 4.15 2.10
N ARG A 88 1.29 5.40 1.84
CA ARG A 88 0.40 6.55 2.03
C ARG A 88 -0.06 7.05 0.68
N LEU A 89 -1.35 7.29 0.58
CA LEU A 89 -2.02 7.75 -0.63
C LEU A 89 -2.64 9.13 -0.40
N GLU A 90 -2.60 9.97 -1.41
CA GLU A 90 -3.41 11.17 -1.52
C GLU A 90 -4.54 10.92 -2.51
N VAL A 91 -5.79 11.00 -2.03
CA VAL A 91 -7.01 10.88 -2.82
C VAL A 91 -7.68 12.25 -2.86
N PHE A 92 -7.45 13.02 -3.90
CA PHE A 92 -8.03 14.36 -4.11
C PHE A 92 -7.98 15.27 -2.88
N GLY A 93 -6.77 15.37 -2.26
CA GLY A 93 -6.52 16.27 -1.12
C GLY A 93 -6.75 15.63 0.25
N VAL A 94 -7.17 14.37 0.32
CA VAL A 94 -7.27 13.59 1.56
C VAL A 94 -6.17 12.54 1.59
N GLU A 95 -5.42 12.45 2.68
CA GLU A 95 -4.40 11.43 2.87
C GLU A 95 -4.98 10.22 3.62
N CYS A 96 -4.70 9.03 3.11
CA CYS A 96 -5.02 7.77 3.77
C CYS A 96 -3.82 6.82 3.72
N SER A 97 -3.80 5.81 4.60
CA SER A 97 -2.75 4.80 4.63
C SER A 97 -3.35 3.44 4.32
N VAL A 98 -2.66 2.66 3.48
CA VAL A 98 -3.06 1.30 3.11
C VAL A 98 -1.94 0.34 3.51
N LEU A 99 -2.29 -0.75 4.19
CA LEU A 99 -1.33 -1.77 4.59
C LEU A 99 -0.92 -2.64 3.39
N ALA A 100 0.31 -3.15 3.39
CA ALA A 100 0.85 -3.97 2.31
C ALA A 100 -0.04 -5.17 1.97
N ARG A 101 -0.69 -5.79 2.96
CA ARG A 101 -1.63 -6.91 2.78
C ARG A 101 -2.92 -6.53 2.03
N ASP A 102 -3.26 -5.24 1.98
CA ASP A 102 -4.47 -4.73 1.35
C ASP A 102 -4.19 -4.05 -0.01
N LEU A 103 -2.92 -4.07 -0.46
CA LEU A 103 -2.50 -3.50 -1.73
C LEU A 103 -2.74 -4.42 -2.91
N SER A 104 -2.69 -5.74 -2.69
CA SER A 104 -2.78 -6.75 -3.74
C SER A 104 -3.37 -8.05 -3.20
N TRP A 105 -3.95 -8.86 -4.07
CA TRP A 105 -4.35 -10.24 -3.78
C TRP A 105 -3.13 -11.16 -3.53
N GLU A 106 -2.01 -10.87 -4.15
CA GLU A 106 -0.74 -11.53 -3.88
C GLU A 106 -0.06 -10.90 -2.66
N TRP A 107 0.62 -11.71 -1.86
CA TRP A 107 1.35 -11.22 -0.70
C TRP A 107 2.50 -10.31 -1.12
N ILE A 108 2.51 -9.11 -0.57
CA ILE A 108 3.57 -8.12 -0.70
C ILE A 108 4.30 -8.05 0.64
N CYS A 109 5.57 -8.45 0.65
CA CYS A 109 6.38 -8.43 1.86
C CYS A 109 6.99 -7.05 2.12
N ASP A 110 7.35 -6.36 1.03
CA ASP A 110 7.88 -5.01 1.05
C ASP A 110 7.19 -4.19 -0.04
N ALA A 111 6.47 -3.15 0.35
CA ALA A 111 5.75 -2.32 -0.60
C ALA A 111 6.69 -1.58 -1.57
N HIS A 112 7.97 -1.35 -1.21
CA HIS A 112 8.96 -0.75 -2.11
C HIS A 112 9.26 -1.62 -3.35
N GLU A 113 8.92 -2.92 -3.33
CA GLU A 113 9.11 -3.79 -4.49
C GLU A 113 8.12 -3.49 -5.62
N ARG A 114 7.01 -2.78 -5.33
CA ARG A 114 5.91 -2.53 -6.29
C ARG A 114 5.51 -1.07 -6.43
N TYR A 115 5.81 -0.24 -5.43
CA TYR A 115 5.35 1.15 -5.39
C TYR A 115 6.51 2.08 -5.13
N THR A 116 6.49 3.20 -5.84
CA THR A 116 7.42 4.31 -5.64
C THR A 116 6.64 5.59 -5.30
N VAL A 117 7.31 6.52 -4.63
CA VAL A 117 6.74 7.84 -4.32
C VAL A 117 6.49 8.58 -5.62
N GLY A 118 5.27 9.11 -5.79
CA GLY A 118 4.84 9.77 -7.02
C GLY A 118 3.98 8.91 -7.94
N ASP A 119 3.94 7.58 -7.75
CA ASP A 119 3.07 6.72 -8.54
C ASP A 119 1.61 7.15 -8.44
N VAL A 120 0.89 6.98 -9.54
CA VAL A 120 -0.57 7.17 -9.59
C VAL A 120 -1.21 5.80 -9.79
N ILE A 121 -2.01 5.38 -8.82
CA ILE A 121 -2.67 4.08 -8.82
C ILE A 121 -4.19 4.25 -8.78
N LEU A 122 -4.91 3.25 -9.26
CA LEU A 122 -6.36 3.18 -9.09
C LEU A 122 -6.70 2.58 -7.73
N VAL A 123 -7.70 3.16 -7.08
CA VAL A 123 -8.24 2.68 -5.82
C VAL A 123 -9.76 2.71 -5.85
N ARG A 124 -10.38 1.72 -5.21
CA ARG A 124 -11.82 1.78 -4.92
C ARG A 124 -12.02 2.44 -3.56
N ILE A 125 -12.93 3.40 -3.50
CA ILE A 125 -13.30 4.05 -2.25
C ILE A 125 -14.19 3.09 -1.45
N ARG A 126 -13.77 2.72 -0.25
CA ARG A 126 -14.52 1.85 0.68
C ARG A 126 -15.48 2.64 1.53
N SER A 127 -15.02 3.75 2.08
CA SER A 127 -15.82 4.63 2.90
C SER A 127 -15.30 6.06 2.79
N VAL A 128 -16.22 7.02 3.01
CA VAL A 128 -15.91 8.45 3.10
C VAL A 128 -16.61 8.98 4.35
N ASP A 129 -15.86 9.56 5.27
CA ASP A 129 -16.40 10.24 6.43
C ASP A 129 -16.20 11.77 6.27
N VAL A 130 -17.30 12.46 6.07
CA VAL A 130 -17.39 13.92 5.94
C VAL A 130 -18.07 14.57 7.15
N SER A 131 -18.27 13.84 8.25
CA SER A 131 -18.91 14.35 9.46
C SER A 131 -18.22 15.60 10.02
N ASN A 132 -16.92 15.69 9.81
CA ASN A 132 -16.14 16.90 10.11
C ASN A 132 -15.50 17.41 8.81
N PRO A 133 -16.01 18.52 8.21
CA PRO A 133 -15.46 19.09 6.98
C PRO A 133 -13.99 19.53 7.07
N GLU A 134 -13.46 19.74 8.26
CA GLU A 134 -12.06 20.09 8.48
C GLU A 134 -11.15 18.84 8.58
N SER A 135 -11.74 17.66 8.72
CA SER A 135 -11.02 16.39 8.90
C SER A 135 -11.72 15.24 8.16
N ILE A 136 -11.83 15.37 6.86
CA ILE A 136 -12.39 14.33 5.99
C ILE A 136 -11.48 13.10 6.04
N ARG A 137 -12.10 11.92 6.15
CA ARG A 137 -11.40 10.63 6.15
C ARG A 137 -11.87 9.78 4.98
N VAL A 138 -10.94 9.05 4.39
CA VAL A 138 -11.19 8.13 3.28
C VAL A 138 -10.51 6.81 3.55
N GLU A 139 -11.22 5.73 3.31
CA GLU A 139 -10.64 4.39 3.20
C GLU A 139 -10.57 3.99 1.73
N ALA A 140 -9.38 3.73 1.25
CA ALA A 140 -9.11 3.34 -0.13
C ALA A 140 -8.62 1.89 -0.20
N ASP A 141 -9.11 1.15 -1.19
CA ASP A 141 -8.75 -0.24 -1.43
C ASP A 141 -8.21 -0.40 -2.86
N PRO A 142 -6.89 -0.44 -3.04
CA PRO A 142 -6.27 -0.72 -4.33
C PRO A 142 -6.56 -2.13 -4.83
N ARG A 143 -6.65 -3.10 -3.93
CA ARG A 143 -6.80 -4.53 -4.24
C ARG A 143 -8.13 -4.81 -4.94
N SER A 144 -9.23 -4.21 -4.47
CA SER A 144 -10.56 -4.46 -5.02
C SER A 144 -10.85 -3.78 -6.37
N VAL A 145 -9.88 -3.06 -6.93
CA VAL A 145 -9.98 -2.53 -8.31
C VAL A 145 -10.01 -3.66 -9.34
N THR A 146 -9.31 -4.77 -9.04
CA THR A 146 -9.29 -5.98 -9.86
C THR A 146 -9.96 -7.13 -9.14
N ASP A 147 -10.55 -8.05 -9.89
CA ASP A 147 -11.12 -9.27 -9.35
C ASP A 147 -10.05 -10.11 -8.67
N ASN A 148 -10.47 -10.90 -7.68
CA ASN A 148 -9.56 -11.80 -6.98
C ASN A 148 -9.22 -13.04 -7.85
N PRO A 149 -7.98 -13.17 -8.35
CA PRO A 149 -7.59 -14.30 -9.19
C PRO A 149 -7.24 -15.56 -8.38
N LEU A 150 -7.12 -15.44 -7.04
CA LEU A 150 -6.62 -16.54 -6.20
C LEU A 150 -7.55 -17.76 -6.17
N PRO A 151 -8.88 -17.62 -6.08
CA PRO A 151 -9.78 -18.78 -6.08
C PRO A 151 -9.65 -19.63 -7.36
N GLU A 152 -9.58 -18.99 -8.53
CA GLU A 152 -9.41 -19.68 -9.81
C GLU A 152 -8.04 -20.36 -9.90
N ARG A 153 -6.98 -19.66 -9.54
CA ARG A 153 -5.61 -20.21 -9.52
C ARG A 153 -5.49 -21.37 -8.54
N LEU A 154 -6.18 -21.32 -7.41
CA LEU A 154 -6.17 -22.36 -6.40
C LEU A 154 -6.84 -23.66 -6.87
N GLN A 155 -7.86 -23.57 -7.74
CA GLN A 155 -8.52 -24.74 -8.32
C GLN A 155 -7.54 -25.61 -9.15
N ALA A 156 -6.51 -25.00 -9.74
CA ALA A 156 -5.47 -25.72 -10.48
C ALA A 156 -4.44 -26.40 -9.56
N VAL A 157 -4.46 -26.14 -8.25
CA VAL A 157 -3.57 -26.76 -7.28
C VAL A 157 -4.17 -28.06 -6.78
N LYS A 158 -3.37 -29.12 -6.76
CA LYS A 158 -3.76 -30.44 -6.25
C LYS A 158 -2.95 -30.79 -5.00
N GLU A 159 -3.62 -31.39 -4.03
CA GLU A 159 -2.94 -31.98 -2.87
C GLU A 159 -1.99 -33.10 -3.32
N GLN A 160 -0.97 -33.36 -2.52
CA GLN A 160 0.11 -34.33 -2.77
C GLN A 160 0.92 -34.06 -4.05
N SER A 161 0.72 -32.92 -4.68
CA SER A 161 1.45 -32.52 -5.88
C SER A 161 2.58 -31.57 -5.57
N ARG A 162 3.61 -31.60 -6.42
CA ARG A 162 4.81 -30.79 -6.29
C ARG A 162 4.73 -29.55 -7.17
N TYR A 163 5.07 -28.42 -6.59
CA TYR A 163 5.13 -27.13 -7.26
C TYR A 163 6.48 -26.45 -7.01
N ALA A 164 6.93 -25.67 -7.98
CA ALA A 164 8.02 -24.74 -7.78
C ALA A 164 7.46 -23.40 -7.28
N GLY A 165 8.22 -22.72 -6.45
CA GLY A 165 7.83 -21.40 -5.93
C GLY A 165 9.04 -20.64 -5.45
N GLN A 166 8.81 -19.37 -5.10
CA GLN A 166 9.80 -18.48 -4.52
C GLN A 166 9.41 -18.12 -3.10
N ILE A 167 10.37 -18.15 -2.19
CA ILE A 167 10.18 -17.70 -0.81
C ILE A 167 10.05 -16.17 -0.81
N THR A 168 8.94 -15.69 -0.32
CA THR A 168 8.65 -14.25 -0.18
C THR A 168 9.08 -13.73 1.19
N GLU A 169 8.88 -14.50 2.24
CA GLU A 169 9.26 -14.14 3.61
C GLU A 169 9.49 -15.42 4.45
N VAL A 170 10.36 -15.32 5.44
CA VAL A 170 10.49 -16.33 6.51
C VAL A 170 10.29 -15.59 7.84
N ARG A 171 9.25 -15.95 8.57
CA ARG A 171 8.90 -15.25 9.80
C ARG A 171 8.35 -16.21 10.85
N ARG A 172 8.93 -16.18 12.05
CA ARG A 172 8.51 -17.01 13.21
C ARG A 172 8.38 -18.50 12.88
N GLY A 173 9.30 -19.05 12.08
CA GLY A 173 9.28 -20.45 11.68
C GLY A 173 8.30 -20.79 10.55
N ILE A 174 7.56 -19.82 10.02
CA ILE A 174 6.68 -19.99 8.88
C ILE A 174 7.40 -19.47 7.62
N ILE A 175 7.40 -20.28 6.58
CA ILE A 175 7.96 -19.95 5.27
C ILE A 175 6.80 -19.57 4.35
N TYR A 176 6.79 -18.32 3.92
CA TYR A 176 5.80 -17.80 2.98
C TYR A 176 6.34 -17.94 1.56
N ILE A 177 5.55 -18.52 0.67
CA ILE A 177 5.97 -18.89 -0.67
C ILE A 177 4.94 -18.39 -1.67
N ARG A 178 5.41 -17.89 -2.80
CA ARG A 178 4.58 -17.70 -4.00
C ARG A 178 4.91 -18.82 -4.98
N LEU A 179 3.94 -19.66 -5.27
CA LEU A 179 4.06 -20.69 -6.28
C LEU A 179 4.12 -20.07 -7.69
N HIS A 180 4.71 -20.76 -8.67
CA HIS A 180 4.86 -20.22 -10.03
C HIS A 180 3.49 -19.97 -10.74
N ASN A 181 2.43 -20.63 -10.30
CA ASN A 181 1.06 -20.36 -10.76
C ASN A 181 0.41 -19.15 -10.05
N GLY A 182 1.15 -18.41 -9.21
CA GLY A 182 0.70 -17.22 -8.50
C GLY A 182 -0.12 -17.50 -7.24
N VAL A 183 -0.25 -18.76 -6.79
CA VAL A 183 -0.93 -19.11 -5.54
C VAL A 183 0.01 -18.85 -4.35
N ASN A 184 -0.54 -18.25 -3.30
CA ASN A 184 0.16 -18.10 -2.03
C ASN A 184 0.22 -19.45 -1.30
N ALA A 185 1.37 -19.77 -0.74
CA ALA A 185 1.58 -21.00 0.00
C ALA A 185 2.36 -20.76 1.30
N ILE A 186 2.14 -21.60 2.29
CA ILE A 186 2.87 -21.60 3.56
C ILE A 186 3.45 -22.98 3.86
N ALA A 187 4.66 -22.99 4.41
CA ALA A 187 5.28 -24.17 4.97
C ALA A 187 5.76 -23.92 6.39
N HIS A 188 5.55 -24.92 7.26
CA HIS A 188 6.09 -24.93 8.62
C HIS A 188 7.41 -25.70 8.71
N ASN A 189 7.70 -26.52 7.68
CA ASN A 189 8.87 -27.38 7.64
C ASN A 189 9.63 -27.23 6.32
N CYS A 190 10.96 -27.34 6.42
CA CYS A 190 11.86 -27.45 5.28
C CYS A 190 12.71 -28.72 5.47
N LEU A 191 12.68 -29.63 4.50
CA LEU A 191 13.45 -30.86 4.52
C LEU A 191 14.88 -30.70 3.96
N ASP A 192 15.17 -29.54 3.36
CA ASP A 192 16.52 -29.23 2.89
C ASP A 192 17.43 -28.92 4.08
N ARG A 193 18.70 -29.31 3.98
CA ARG A 193 19.73 -29.04 5.02
C ARG A 193 20.11 -27.57 5.10
N ARG A 194 19.86 -26.81 4.04
CA ARG A 194 20.10 -25.37 3.96
C ARG A 194 18.96 -24.61 4.64
N LEU A 195 19.28 -23.48 5.24
CA LEU A 195 18.26 -22.60 5.81
C LEU A 195 17.54 -21.84 4.68
N PRO A 196 16.21 -21.87 4.64
CA PRO A 196 15.44 -21.15 3.65
C PRO A 196 15.53 -19.63 3.90
N ALA A 197 15.79 -18.88 2.85
CA ALA A 197 15.90 -17.42 2.87
C ALA A 197 14.93 -16.75 1.88
N LYS A 198 14.68 -15.46 2.08
CA LYS A 198 13.86 -14.65 1.13
C LYS A 198 14.49 -14.70 -0.26
N LYS A 199 13.65 -14.79 -1.28
CA LYS A 199 13.97 -14.91 -2.72
C LYS A 199 14.50 -16.29 -3.16
N ASP A 200 14.73 -17.24 -2.25
CA ASP A 200 15.11 -18.60 -2.66
C ASP A 200 14.02 -19.25 -3.50
N GLN A 201 14.45 -19.99 -4.52
CA GLN A 201 13.56 -20.85 -5.30
C GLN A 201 13.49 -22.22 -4.68
N VAL A 202 12.29 -22.73 -4.46
CA VAL A 202 12.04 -23.97 -3.72
C VAL A 202 11.12 -24.91 -4.46
N SER A 203 11.28 -26.19 -4.15
CA SER A 203 10.32 -27.25 -4.47
C SER A 203 9.42 -27.43 -3.25
N PHE A 204 8.13 -27.32 -3.46
CA PHE A 204 7.08 -27.34 -2.44
C PHE A 204 6.08 -28.44 -2.74
N VAL A 205 5.73 -29.25 -1.76
CA VAL A 205 4.69 -30.27 -1.86
C VAL A 205 3.48 -29.79 -1.05
N VAL A 206 2.33 -29.72 -1.72
CA VAL A 206 1.06 -29.34 -1.08
C VAL A 206 0.56 -30.52 -0.26
N THR A 207 0.28 -30.30 1.02
CA THR A 207 -0.33 -31.30 1.91
C THR A 207 -1.82 -31.03 2.12
N HIS A 208 -2.21 -29.76 2.08
CA HIS A 208 -3.58 -29.32 2.32
C HIS A 208 -3.88 -28.01 1.59
N ILE A 209 -5.14 -27.79 1.19
CA ILE A 209 -5.61 -26.57 0.54
C ILE A 209 -6.62 -25.87 1.44
N ASN A 210 -6.23 -24.70 1.98
CA ASN A 210 -7.15 -23.83 2.69
C ASN A 210 -7.89 -22.93 1.71
N ARG A 211 -9.14 -23.30 1.39
CA ARG A 211 -9.96 -22.60 0.39
C ARG A 211 -10.47 -21.25 0.90
N ASP A 212 -10.74 -21.13 2.19
CA ASP A 212 -11.26 -19.90 2.81
C ASP A 212 -10.23 -18.77 2.76
N GLN A 213 -8.97 -19.12 2.97
CA GLN A 213 -7.85 -18.17 2.91
C GLN A 213 -7.18 -18.10 1.53
N CYS A 214 -7.59 -18.93 0.59
CA CYS A 214 -6.97 -19.07 -0.73
C CYS A 214 -5.46 -19.35 -0.63
N VAL A 215 -5.04 -20.27 0.24
CA VAL A 215 -3.64 -20.59 0.53
C VAL A 215 -3.40 -22.10 0.43
N ALA A 216 -2.30 -22.50 -0.21
CA ALA A 216 -1.81 -23.87 -0.18
C ALA A 216 -0.91 -24.07 1.05
N VAL A 217 -1.14 -25.12 1.80
CA VAL A 217 -0.31 -25.50 2.96
C VAL A 217 0.54 -26.71 2.60
N GLY A 218 1.81 -26.74 2.99
CA GLY A 218 2.65 -27.87 2.64
C GLY A 218 4.04 -27.80 3.24
N ILE A 219 4.98 -28.45 2.57
CA ILE A 219 6.35 -28.64 3.03
C ILE A 219 7.31 -28.26 1.90
N VAL A 220 8.36 -27.51 2.24
CA VAL A 220 9.50 -27.29 1.36
C VAL A 220 10.36 -28.55 1.35
N THR A 221 10.44 -29.21 0.19
CA THR A 221 11.20 -30.46 0.07
C THR A 221 12.67 -30.22 -0.29
N ARG A 222 12.95 -29.16 -1.06
CA ARG A 222 14.30 -28.81 -1.50
C ARG A 222 14.39 -27.34 -1.87
N ILE A 223 15.52 -26.71 -1.58
CA ILE A 223 15.91 -25.41 -2.12
C ILE A 223 16.57 -25.66 -3.48
N ILE A 224 15.92 -25.18 -4.56
CA ILE A 224 16.40 -25.33 -5.94
C ILE A 224 17.56 -24.38 -6.18
N ARG A 225 17.37 -23.10 -5.80
CA ARG A 225 18.36 -22.03 -5.99
C ARG A 225 18.31 -21.09 -4.79
N GLN A 226 19.46 -20.87 -4.17
CA GLN A 226 19.62 -19.81 -3.18
C GLN A 226 20.03 -18.51 -3.88
N VAL A 227 19.45 -17.41 -3.40
CA VAL A 227 19.83 -16.06 -3.81
C VAL A 227 20.64 -15.49 -2.65
N LEU A 228 21.95 -15.44 -2.83
CA LEU A 228 22.91 -14.85 -1.87
C LEU A 228 22.78 -13.32 -1.88
#